data_e4c8450ee836b0b63e5d12129285885c
#
_entry.id   e4c8450ee836b0b63e5d12129285885c
#
_cell.length_a   1.000
_cell.length_b   1.000
_cell.length_c   1.000
_cell.angle_alpha   90.00
_cell.angle_beta   90.00
_cell.angle_gamma   90.00
#
_symmetry.space_group_name_H-M   'P 1'
#
loop_
_entity.id
_entity.type
_entity.pdbx_description
1 polymer ?
#
loop_
_entity_poly.entity_id
_entity_poly.type
_entity_poly.pdbx_seq_one_letter_code
_entity_poly.pdbx_strand_id
1 'polypeptide(L)'
;MQIFGDMGERERTLEPRVDDDFDMMGMQFSVRQYSVKDKIFAEGLKYGLTGFAGQIDRVRGTETNSSFLTQAAWYPQLGPEEFYKDYSVRIFGAKAAPAMYRAYFALEDNQEYVAYNSYWYLYTMMNCCTSLPEVHMAHRLFEQPDMFDGPTIPDWKGFVSQLPDTIVRFAGSIGYLNKALDAMHAALPDVAPQGEFELRYMINRTRSYRDYIAALVTMRKAYLAFDKAFQKRSKVSHEQFVGELTRALEEFSEANRQVQAATREYAEFTDNTSDLGVLYHLNARAVLGFDLVFQTMQNILNYHTGKPYLQHVPWERLFSPDLHAS
;
A
#
# COMPACT_ATOMS: atom_id res chain seq x y z
N MET A 1 7.45 -6.18 27.03
CA MET A 1 7.33 -5.19 28.15
C MET A 1 7.83 -5.76 29.50
N GLN A 2 7.52 -6.99 29.87
CA GLN A 2 7.99 -7.59 31.16
C GLN A 2 9.52 -7.54 31.33
N ILE A 3 10.29 -7.77 30.25
CA ILE A 3 11.77 -7.68 30.26
C ILE A 3 12.26 -6.30 30.70
N PHE A 4 11.53 -5.24 30.36
CA PHE A 4 11.88 -3.88 30.79
C PHE A 4 11.55 -3.61 32.27
N GLY A 5 10.59 -4.35 32.86
CA GLY A 5 10.26 -4.28 34.29
C GLY A 5 11.41 -4.73 35.20
N ASP A 6 12.23 -5.64 34.71
CA ASP A 6 13.31 -6.26 35.48
C ASP A 6 14.65 -5.48 35.42
N MET A 7 14.68 -4.30 34.78
CA MET A 7 15.93 -3.51 34.59
C MET A 7 16.30 -2.58 35.76
N GLY A 8 15.64 -2.69 36.91
CA GLY A 8 15.94 -1.90 38.12
C GLY A 8 15.55 -0.40 37.99
N GLU A 9 16.35 0.52 38.56
CA GLU A 9 16.07 1.98 38.63
C GLU A 9 16.46 2.75 37.36
N ARG A 10 16.66 2.11 36.22
CA ARG A 10 17.02 2.79 34.97
C ARG A 10 15.82 3.52 34.39
N GLU A 11 16.06 4.68 33.80
CA GLU A 11 15.07 5.35 32.95
C GLU A 11 14.66 4.42 31.79
N ARG A 12 13.36 4.41 31.51
CA ARG A 12 12.77 3.54 30.49
C ARG A 12 12.03 4.42 29.50
N THR A 13 12.52 4.44 28.27
CA THR A 13 11.90 5.18 27.19
C THR A 13 11.37 4.19 26.15
N LEU A 14 10.14 4.36 25.73
CA LEU A 14 9.56 3.67 24.60
C LEU A 14 9.78 4.52 23.34
N GLU A 15 10.26 3.90 22.28
CA GLU A 15 10.40 4.53 20.98
C GLU A 15 9.39 3.91 19.99
N PRO A 16 8.13 4.40 19.98
CA PRO A 16 7.18 3.98 18.96
C PRO A 16 7.58 4.61 17.63
N ARG A 17 7.52 3.82 16.57
CA ARG A 17 7.55 4.38 15.21
C ARG A 17 6.23 5.06 14.94
N VAL A 18 6.28 6.34 14.61
CA VAL A 18 5.09 7.16 14.29
C VAL A 18 4.66 6.93 12.85
N ASP A 19 5.61 6.68 11.99
CA ASP A 19 5.43 6.13 10.66
C ASP A 19 6.22 4.82 10.53
N ASP A 20 5.73 3.93 9.72
CA ASP A 20 6.47 2.73 9.37
C ASP A 20 7.32 3.06 8.13
N ASP A 21 8.59 2.68 8.12
CA ASP A 21 9.50 2.78 6.96
C ASP A 21 8.86 2.17 5.68
N PHE A 22 7.83 1.37 5.85
CA PHE A 22 7.10 0.71 4.78
C PHE A 22 5.87 1.47 4.30
N ASP A 23 5.41 2.48 5.01
CA ASP A 23 4.29 3.34 4.56
C ASP A 23 4.79 4.48 3.68
N MET A 24 5.15 4.14 2.46
CA MET A 24 5.65 5.13 1.50
C MET A 24 4.58 6.15 1.08
N MET A 25 3.30 5.83 1.18
CA MET A 25 2.22 6.71 0.74
C MET A 25 1.59 7.56 1.85
N GLY A 26 2.03 7.41 3.10
CA GLY A 26 1.50 8.17 4.25
C GLY A 26 0.07 7.80 4.62
N MET A 27 -0.25 6.50 4.54
CA MET A 27 -1.61 5.99 4.80
C MET A 27 -1.72 5.18 6.08
N GLN A 28 -0.71 5.24 6.94
CA GLN A 28 -0.72 4.58 8.25
C GLN A 28 -1.47 5.42 9.28
N PHE A 29 -2.61 4.90 9.73
CA PHE A 29 -3.42 5.49 10.80
C PHE A 29 -3.44 4.51 11.97
N SER A 30 -2.72 4.83 13.04
CA SER A 30 -2.41 3.90 14.14
C SER A 30 -2.71 4.48 15.53
N VAL A 31 -3.58 5.47 15.62
CA VAL A 31 -3.94 6.10 16.91
C VAL A 31 -4.56 5.07 17.86
N ARG A 32 -5.40 4.15 17.37
CA ARG A 32 -5.96 3.05 18.17
C ARG A 32 -4.86 2.14 18.71
N GLN A 33 -3.85 1.84 17.88
CA GLN A 33 -2.73 0.99 18.28
C GLN A 33 -1.89 1.62 19.40
N TYR A 34 -1.76 2.95 19.37
CA TYR A 34 -1.00 3.70 20.38
C TYR A 34 -1.82 4.06 21.62
N SER A 35 -3.15 3.91 21.59
CA SER A 35 -3.99 4.34 22.69
C SER A 35 -3.73 3.55 23.97
N VAL A 36 -3.96 4.19 25.10
CA VAL A 36 -3.79 3.57 26.43
C VAL A 36 -4.65 2.34 26.61
N LYS A 37 -5.81 2.28 25.96
CA LYS A 37 -6.71 1.12 26.02
C LYS A 37 -6.15 -0.11 25.30
N ASP A 38 -5.29 0.11 24.29
CA ASP A 38 -4.76 -0.96 23.45
C ASP A 38 -3.28 -1.31 23.68
N LYS A 39 -2.72 -0.92 24.85
CA LYS A 39 -1.57 -1.63 25.44
C LYS A 39 -0.21 -0.92 25.48
N ILE A 40 0.17 -0.01 24.58
CA ILE A 40 1.56 0.48 24.59
C ILE A 40 1.85 1.36 25.79
N PHE A 41 1.05 2.43 26.01
CA PHE A 41 1.27 3.35 27.14
C PHE A 41 0.85 2.74 28.47
N ALA A 42 -0.31 2.06 28.53
CA ALA A 42 -0.79 1.43 29.76
C ALA A 42 0.16 0.35 30.28
N GLU A 43 0.68 -0.50 29.38
CA GLU A 43 1.70 -1.47 29.76
C GLU A 43 3.03 -0.80 30.08
N GLY A 44 3.44 0.21 29.32
CA GLY A 44 4.65 0.97 29.56
C GLY A 44 4.65 1.60 30.96
N LEU A 45 3.58 2.30 31.34
CA LEU A 45 3.41 2.88 32.67
C LEU A 45 3.42 1.82 33.77
N LYS A 46 2.77 0.67 33.56
CA LYS A 46 2.77 -0.45 34.50
C LYS A 46 4.19 -0.97 34.78
N TYR A 47 5.08 -0.91 33.81
CA TYR A 47 6.48 -1.32 33.91
C TYR A 47 7.46 -0.17 34.16
N GLY A 48 6.94 0.99 34.60
CA GLY A 48 7.77 2.14 34.97
C GLY A 48 8.36 2.91 33.80
N LEU A 49 7.61 3.02 32.70
CA LEU A 49 7.98 3.88 31.59
C LEU A 49 8.03 5.34 32.07
N THR A 50 9.12 6.04 31.81
CA THR A 50 9.36 7.44 32.21
C THR A 50 9.25 8.43 31.07
N GLY A 51 9.27 7.94 29.81
CA GLY A 51 9.15 8.78 28.64
C GLY A 51 8.96 7.99 27.35
N PHE A 52 8.74 8.71 26.26
CA PHE A 52 8.81 8.13 24.92
C PHE A 52 9.49 9.10 23.94
N ALA A 53 10.06 8.55 22.89
CA ALA A 53 10.58 9.27 21.74
C ALA A 53 9.92 8.66 20.49
N GLY A 54 9.31 9.47 19.64
CA GLY A 54 8.71 9.00 18.39
C GLY A 54 9.65 9.24 17.21
N GLN A 55 9.92 8.22 16.40
CA GLN A 55 10.62 8.38 15.14
C GLN A 55 9.60 8.77 14.06
N ILE A 56 9.90 9.85 13.33
CA ILE A 56 9.10 10.35 12.21
C ILE A 56 10.04 10.52 11.02
N ASP A 57 9.86 9.73 9.99
CA ASP A 57 10.69 9.78 8.79
C ASP A 57 10.04 10.62 7.67
N ARG A 58 8.71 10.80 7.73
CA ARG A 58 7.94 11.59 6.76
C ARG A 58 7.64 12.99 7.25
N VAL A 59 7.66 13.94 6.32
CA VAL A 59 7.27 15.33 6.59
C VAL A 59 5.75 15.47 6.72
N ARG A 60 4.97 14.66 5.99
CA ARG A 60 3.49 14.71 5.98
C ARG A 60 2.88 13.30 5.97
N GLY A 61 1.61 13.23 6.39
CA GLY A 61 0.82 12.01 6.45
C GLY A 61 0.88 11.28 7.79
N THR A 62 1.66 11.80 8.75
CA THR A 62 1.82 11.23 10.10
C THR A 62 1.32 12.16 11.21
N GLU A 63 0.70 13.29 10.85
CA GLU A 63 0.30 14.35 11.77
C GLU A 63 -0.68 13.86 12.83
N THR A 64 -1.60 12.97 12.48
CA THR A 64 -2.54 12.39 13.44
C THR A 64 -1.84 11.50 14.46
N ASN A 65 -0.94 10.64 14.01
CA ASN A 65 -0.19 9.72 14.89
C ASN A 65 0.71 10.52 15.84
N SER A 66 1.49 11.48 15.33
CA SER A 66 2.39 12.32 16.13
C SER A 66 1.62 13.21 17.09
N SER A 67 0.51 13.82 16.65
CA SER A 67 -0.34 14.64 17.51
C SER A 67 -0.97 13.84 18.65
N PHE A 68 -1.41 12.62 18.37
CA PHE A 68 -1.94 11.74 19.41
C PHE A 68 -0.86 11.37 20.42
N LEU A 69 0.30 10.91 19.96
CA LEU A 69 1.39 10.49 20.85
C LEU A 69 1.85 11.62 21.77
N THR A 70 2.01 12.84 21.24
CA THR A 70 2.39 14.00 22.06
C THR A 70 1.34 14.37 23.09
N GLN A 71 0.05 14.28 22.76
CA GLN A 71 -1.03 14.52 23.71
C GLN A 71 -1.16 13.42 24.76
N ALA A 72 -1.09 12.15 24.32
CA ALA A 72 -1.20 11.00 25.20
C ALA A 72 -0.06 10.90 26.22
N ALA A 73 1.11 11.48 25.93
CA ALA A 73 2.20 11.58 26.89
C ALA A 73 1.84 12.42 28.11
N TRP A 74 1.05 13.47 27.93
CA TRP A 74 0.58 14.35 29.01
C TRP A 74 -0.76 13.91 29.59
N TYR A 75 -1.60 13.29 28.75
CA TYR A 75 -2.95 12.81 29.09
C TYR A 75 -3.08 11.30 28.81
N PRO A 76 -2.50 10.43 29.65
CA PRO A 76 -2.47 8.98 29.39
C PRO A 76 -3.85 8.33 29.29
N GLN A 77 -4.91 9.04 29.66
CA GLN A 77 -6.31 8.59 29.54
C GLN A 77 -6.97 8.94 28.22
N LEU A 78 -6.28 9.71 27.36
CA LEU A 78 -6.81 10.14 26.07
C LEU A 78 -7.13 8.92 25.20
N GLY A 79 -8.40 8.77 24.83
CA GLY A 79 -8.84 7.72 23.93
C GLY A 79 -8.87 8.17 22.48
N PRO A 80 -8.85 7.22 21.51
CA PRO A 80 -8.89 7.54 20.08
C PRO A 80 -10.14 8.34 19.68
N GLU A 81 -11.29 8.01 20.27
CA GLU A 81 -12.54 8.70 19.98
C GLU A 81 -12.51 10.18 20.36
N GLU A 82 -12.05 10.47 21.59
CA GLU A 82 -11.92 11.83 22.09
C GLU A 82 -10.90 12.59 21.26
N PHE A 83 -9.75 12.00 20.99
CA PHE A 83 -8.71 12.59 20.17
C PHE A 83 -9.24 12.95 18.77
N TYR A 84 -9.83 12.00 18.03
CA TYR A 84 -10.28 12.29 16.67
C TYR A 84 -11.44 13.28 16.60
N LYS A 85 -12.32 13.30 17.61
CA LYS A 85 -13.36 14.35 17.71
C LYS A 85 -12.75 15.73 17.84
N ASP A 86 -11.83 15.92 18.79
CA ASP A 86 -11.15 17.20 19.02
C ASP A 86 -10.26 17.58 17.83
N TYR A 87 -9.45 16.66 17.34
CA TYR A 87 -8.56 16.88 16.19
C TYR A 87 -9.34 17.32 14.96
N SER A 88 -10.46 16.63 14.65
CA SER A 88 -11.31 16.98 13.51
C SER A 88 -11.90 18.40 13.63
N VAL A 89 -12.32 18.81 14.83
CA VAL A 89 -12.82 20.19 15.06
C VAL A 89 -11.73 21.21 14.85
N ARG A 90 -10.53 20.97 15.39
CA ARG A 90 -9.40 21.92 15.31
C ARG A 90 -8.92 22.13 13.88
N ILE A 91 -8.82 21.06 13.09
CA ILE A 91 -8.26 21.11 11.74
C ILE A 91 -9.33 21.52 10.71
N PHE A 92 -10.50 20.88 10.74
CA PHE A 92 -11.50 21.00 9.69
C PHE A 92 -12.71 21.87 10.05
N GLY A 93 -12.83 22.28 11.30
CA GLY A 93 -13.94 23.06 11.80
C GLY A 93 -15.12 22.21 12.28
N ALA A 94 -15.96 22.78 13.14
CA ALA A 94 -17.03 22.07 13.85
C ALA A 94 -18.06 21.42 12.93
N LYS A 95 -18.35 22.01 11.76
CA LYS A 95 -19.35 21.48 10.80
C LYS A 95 -18.84 20.23 10.07
N ALA A 96 -17.60 20.24 9.61
CA ALA A 96 -16.96 19.11 8.91
C ALA A 96 -16.53 17.98 9.86
N ALA A 97 -16.29 18.29 11.13
CA ALA A 97 -15.72 17.37 12.10
C ALA A 97 -16.45 16.02 12.23
N PRO A 98 -17.80 15.92 12.25
CA PRO A 98 -18.47 14.62 12.33
C PRO A 98 -18.18 13.71 11.13
N ALA A 99 -18.01 14.28 9.95
CA ALA A 99 -17.67 13.52 8.74
C ALA A 99 -16.20 13.09 8.77
N MET A 100 -15.29 13.99 9.15
CA MET A 100 -13.87 13.68 9.29
C MET A 100 -13.58 12.63 10.37
N TYR A 101 -14.31 12.69 11.49
CA TYR A 101 -14.26 11.64 12.50
C TYR A 101 -14.57 10.25 11.91
N ARG A 102 -15.62 10.13 11.11
CA ARG A 102 -15.93 8.86 10.42
C ARG A 102 -14.85 8.45 9.42
N ALA A 103 -14.26 9.42 8.71
CA ALA A 103 -13.17 9.16 7.78
C ALA A 103 -11.96 8.57 8.50
N TYR A 104 -11.52 9.16 9.61
CA TYR A 104 -10.40 8.65 10.41
C TYR A 104 -10.65 7.23 10.93
N PHE A 105 -11.86 6.96 11.42
CA PHE A 105 -12.19 5.60 11.88
C PHE A 105 -12.20 4.58 10.75
N ALA A 106 -12.62 4.95 9.55
CA ALA A 106 -12.54 4.06 8.39
C ALA A 106 -11.09 3.80 7.95
N LEU A 107 -10.18 4.79 8.10
CA LEU A 107 -8.75 4.62 7.84
C LEU A 107 -8.07 3.74 8.91
N GLU A 108 -8.45 3.89 10.19
CA GLU A 108 -8.02 3.00 11.27
C GLU A 108 -8.53 1.56 11.06
N ASP A 109 -9.79 1.39 10.65
CA ASP A 109 -10.35 0.08 10.32
C ASP A 109 -9.57 -0.57 9.16
N ASN A 110 -9.18 0.23 8.14
CA ASN A 110 -8.31 -0.25 7.07
C ASN A 110 -6.95 -0.70 7.59
N GLN A 111 -6.32 0.10 8.45
CA GLN A 111 -5.01 -0.20 9.03
C GLN A 111 -5.06 -1.49 9.86
N GLU A 112 -6.05 -1.63 10.73
CA GLU A 112 -6.26 -2.86 11.50
C GLU A 112 -6.52 -4.07 10.60
N TYR A 113 -7.38 -3.91 9.59
CA TYR A 113 -7.67 -4.96 8.62
C TYR A 113 -6.42 -5.43 7.89
N VAL A 114 -5.59 -4.51 7.42
CA VAL A 114 -4.33 -4.79 6.73
C VAL A 114 -3.33 -5.44 7.67
N ALA A 115 -3.15 -4.93 8.89
CA ALA A 115 -2.23 -5.45 9.89
C ALA A 115 -2.58 -6.88 10.34
N TYR A 116 -3.87 -7.18 10.55
CA TYR A 116 -4.34 -8.51 10.96
C TYR A 116 -4.17 -9.59 9.89
N ASN A 117 -4.14 -9.21 8.63
CA ASN A 117 -4.22 -10.18 7.54
C ASN A 117 -2.88 -10.69 7.02
N SER A 118 -1.80 -10.18 7.43
CA SER A 118 -0.41 -10.66 7.45
C SER A 118 0.60 -9.54 7.22
N TYR A 119 1.76 -9.64 7.85
CA TYR A 119 2.90 -8.73 7.68
C TYR A 119 3.33 -8.58 6.19
N TRP A 120 3.31 -9.66 5.42
CA TRP A 120 3.61 -9.65 3.99
C TRP A 120 2.62 -8.85 3.15
N TYR A 121 1.35 -8.86 3.56
CA TYR A 121 0.31 -8.08 2.92
C TYR A 121 0.55 -6.58 3.13
N LEU A 122 0.81 -6.18 4.37
CA LEU A 122 1.19 -4.82 4.73
C LEU A 122 2.44 -4.37 3.96
N TYR A 123 3.47 -5.20 3.98
CA TYR A 123 4.73 -4.96 3.28
C TYR A 123 4.55 -4.76 1.77
N THR A 124 3.74 -5.60 1.13
CA THR A 124 3.47 -5.48 -0.32
C THR A 124 2.69 -4.21 -0.67
N MET A 125 1.77 -3.80 0.21
CA MET A 125 0.94 -2.62 -0.02
C MET A 125 1.67 -1.32 0.31
N MET A 126 2.51 -1.32 1.33
CA MET A 126 3.17 -0.12 1.82
C MET A 126 4.54 0.10 1.20
N ASN A 127 5.19 -0.95 0.77
CA ASN A 127 6.55 -0.90 0.23
C ASN A 127 6.54 -0.99 -1.30
N CYS A 128 6.14 0.07 -1.96
CA CYS A 128 6.35 0.21 -3.40
C CYS A 128 7.83 0.34 -3.82
N CYS A 129 8.75 0.26 -2.87
CA CYS A 129 10.19 0.40 -3.11
C CYS A 129 10.91 -0.91 -3.34
N THR A 130 10.40 -2.01 -2.79
CA THR A 130 10.97 -3.32 -3.01
C THR A 130 10.11 -4.08 -3.98
N SER A 131 10.70 -5.02 -4.65
CA SER A 131 10.09 -5.82 -5.69
C SER A 131 8.74 -6.39 -5.25
N LEU A 132 7.68 -5.93 -5.87
CA LEU A 132 6.38 -6.58 -5.78
C LEU A 132 6.54 -8.05 -6.12
N PRO A 133 5.91 -8.99 -5.40
CA PRO A 133 5.96 -10.41 -5.73
C PRO A 133 5.59 -10.70 -7.19
N GLU A 134 4.67 -9.93 -7.74
CA GLU A 134 4.24 -9.98 -9.14
C GLU A 134 5.37 -9.65 -10.11
N VAL A 135 6.15 -8.62 -9.82
CA VAL A 135 7.30 -8.20 -10.61
C VAL A 135 8.41 -9.24 -10.50
N HIS A 136 8.66 -9.76 -9.30
CA HIS A 136 9.60 -10.87 -9.11
C HIS A 136 9.22 -12.12 -9.90
N MET A 137 7.94 -12.49 -9.92
CA MET A 137 7.50 -13.65 -10.69
C MET A 137 7.68 -13.44 -12.19
N ALA A 138 7.39 -12.24 -12.71
CA ALA A 138 7.64 -11.93 -14.12
C ALA A 138 9.14 -11.97 -14.46
N HIS A 139 10.00 -11.43 -13.60
CA HIS A 139 11.46 -11.49 -13.77
C HIS A 139 11.95 -12.94 -13.79
N ARG A 140 11.56 -13.77 -12.83
CA ARG A 140 11.94 -15.18 -12.79
C ARG A 140 11.40 -15.99 -13.97
N LEU A 141 10.20 -15.67 -14.42
CA LEU A 141 9.64 -16.27 -15.63
C LEU A 141 10.49 -15.90 -16.86
N PHE A 142 10.90 -14.63 -16.94
CA PHE A 142 11.75 -14.15 -18.01
C PHE A 142 13.15 -14.80 -18.04
N GLU A 143 13.73 -15.09 -16.88
CA GLU A 143 15.04 -15.77 -16.77
C GLU A 143 14.98 -17.28 -17.03
N GLN A 144 13.78 -17.89 -17.10
CA GLN A 144 13.69 -19.33 -17.35
C GLN A 144 13.89 -19.63 -18.85
N PRO A 145 14.67 -20.69 -19.19
CA PRO A 145 15.00 -21.00 -20.58
C PRO A 145 13.80 -21.24 -21.49
N ASP A 146 12.75 -21.84 -20.96
CA ASP A 146 11.56 -22.26 -21.71
C ASP A 146 10.33 -21.40 -21.36
N MET A 147 10.51 -20.12 -21.05
CA MET A 147 9.42 -19.22 -20.60
C MET A 147 8.20 -19.19 -21.53
N PHE A 148 8.43 -19.40 -22.83
CA PHE A 148 7.36 -19.39 -23.82
C PHE A 148 6.48 -20.65 -23.78
N ASP A 149 6.99 -21.76 -23.23
CA ASP A 149 6.26 -23.00 -23.08
C ASP A 149 5.41 -23.07 -21.82
N GLY A 150 5.53 -22.06 -20.96
CA GLY A 150 4.75 -21.88 -19.76
C GLY A 150 5.59 -21.80 -18.49
N PRO A 151 5.01 -21.34 -17.40
CA PRO A 151 5.73 -21.13 -16.16
C PRO A 151 6.09 -22.47 -15.49
N THR A 152 7.37 -22.76 -15.39
CA THR A 152 7.92 -23.96 -14.72
C THR A 152 8.80 -23.64 -13.51
N ILE A 153 8.92 -22.35 -13.14
CA ILE A 153 9.72 -21.94 -11.99
C ILE A 153 9.16 -22.51 -10.68
N PRO A 154 10.02 -22.98 -9.76
CA PRO A 154 9.59 -23.73 -8.57
C PRO A 154 8.52 -23.05 -7.72
N ASP A 155 8.62 -21.72 -7.55
CA ASP A 155 7.71 -20.97 -6.69
C ASP A 155 6.42 -20.52 -7.39
N TRP A 156 6.28 -20.76 -8.70
CA TRP A 156 5.11 -20.32 -9.48
C TRP A 156 3.80 -20.84 -8.88
N LYS A 157 3.75 -22.15 -8.61
CA LYS A 157 2.55 -22.77 -8.05
C LYS A 157 2.20 -22.20 -6.67
N GLY A 158 3.21 -21.98 -5.84
CA GLY A 158 3.05 -21.34 -4.52
C GLY A 158 2.51 -19.91 -4.64
N PHE A 159 3.08 -19.11 -5.52
CA PHE A 159 2.63 -17.76 -5.82
C PHE A 159 1.16 -17.74 -6.28
N VAL A 160 0.83 -18.50 -7.34
CA VAL A 160 -0.53 -18.53 -7.90
C VAL A 160 -1.56 -19.01 -6.90
N SER A 161 -1.23 -19.97 -6.04
CA SER A 161 -2.15 -20.50 -5.02
C SER A 161 -2.57 -19.47 -3.96
N GLN A 162 -1.78 -18.44 -3.74
CA GLN A 162 -2.06 -17.37 -2.77
C GLN A 162 -2.91 -16.22 -3.37
N LEU A 163 -2.96 -16.10 -4.71
CA LEU A 163 -3.60 -14.96 -5.36
C LEU A 163 -5.09 -14.82 -5.04
N PRO A 164 -5.92 -15.89 -5.00
CA PRO A 164 -7.34 -15.74 -4.68
C PRO A 164 -7.58 -15.11 -3.31
N ASP A 165 -6.87 -15.56 -2.28
CA ASP A 165 -6.99 -15.04 -0.93
C ASP A 165 -6.53 -13.57 -0.84
N THR A 166 -5.40 -13.25 -1.45
CA THR A 166 -4.86 -11.89 -1.46
C THR A 166 -5.72 -10.92 -2.27
N ILE A 167 -6.39 -11.36 -3.34
CA ILE A 167 -7.38 -10.57 -4.09
C ILE A 167 -8.56 -10.19 -3.17
N VAL A 168 -9.07 -11.14 -2.39
CA VAL A 168 -10.18 -10.90 -1.46
C VAL A 168 -9.76 -9.89 -0.38
N ARG A 169 -8.56 -10.04 0.17
CA ARG A 169 -8.03 -9.13 1.20
C ARG A 169 -7.84 -7.71 0.67
N PHE A 170 -7.28 -7.56 -0.53
CA PHE A 170 -7.14 -6.24 -1.16
C PHE A 170 -8.50 -5.60 -1.47
N ALA A 171 -9.47 -6.39 -1.93
CA ALA A 171 -10.83 -5.90 -2.13
C ALA A 171 -11.48 -5.42 -0.82
N GLY A 172 -11.21 -6.09 0.31
CA GLY A 172 -11.64 -5.64 1.63
C GLY A 172 -11.06 -4.28 2.01
N SER A 173 -9.74 -4.09 1.83
CA SER A 173 -9.07 -2.80 2.05
C SER A 173 -9.69 -1.67 1.20
N ILE A 174 -9.93 -1.91 -0.09
CA ILE A 174 -10.62 -0.96 -0.98
C ILE A 174 -11.98 -0.55 -0.40
N GLY A 175 -12.71 -1.48 0.22
CA GLY A 175 -13.99 -1.19 0.87
C GLY A 175 -13.88 -0.18 2.02
N TYR A 176 -12.87 -0.30 2.88
CA TYR A 176 -12.61 0.68 3.95
C TYR A 176 -12.16 2.03 3.40
N LEU A 177 -11.27 2.04 2.40
CA LEU A 177 -10.80 3.27 1.76
C LEU A 177 -11.94 4.02 1.08
N ASN A 178 -12.89 3.33 0.45
CA ASN A 178 -14.10 3.95 -0.10
C ASN A 178 -14.97 4.59 0.99
N LYS A 179 -15.18 3.92 2.13
CA LYS A 179 -15.90 4.52 3.27
C LYS A 179 -15.22 5.80 3.78
N ALA A 180 -13.88 5.80 3.85
CA ALA A 180 -13.12 6.99 4.23
C ALA A 180 -13.30 8.12 3.21
N LEU A 181 -13.19 7.83 1.92
CA LEU A 181 -13.40 8.80 0.83
C LEU A 181 -14.82 9.39 0.85
N ASP A 182 -15.84 8.56 1.00
CA ASP A 182 -17.22 9.02 1.09
C ASP A 182 -17.41 10.00 2.25
N ALA A 183 -16.82 9.70 3.40
CA ALA A 183 -16.87 10.58 4.57
C ALA A 183 -16.09 11.88 4.35
N MET A 184 -14.91 11.84 3.74
CA MET A 184 -14.12 13.03 3.40
C MET A 184 -14.85 13.91 2.37
N HIS A 185 -15.46 13.32 1.36
CA HIS A 185 -16.27 14.08 0.39
C HIS A 185 -17.51 14.72 1.03
N ALA A 186 -18.13 14.06 2.00
CA ALA A 186 -19.22 14.63 2.77
C ALA A 186 -18.76 15.81 3.66
N ALA A 187 -17.49 15.89 4.03
CA ALA A 187 -16.94 17.01 4.82
C ALA A 187 -16.60 18.24 3.97
N LEU A 188 -16.33 18.09 2.66
CA LEU A 188 -15.88 19.18 1.78
C LEU A 188 -16.74 20.44 1.80
N PRO A 189 -18.10 20.38 1.75
CA PRO A 189 -18.93 21.56 1.73
C PRO A 189 -18.88 22.39 3.02
N ASP A 190 -18.52 21.76 4.13
CA ASP A 190 -18.56 22.31 5.48
C ASP A 190 -17.17 22.55 6.09
N VAL A 191 -16.10 22.27 5.36
CA VAL A 191 -14.73 22.42 5.86
C VAL A 191 -14.40 23.90 6.07
N ALA A 192 -13.75 24.19 7.20
CA ALA A 192 -13.23 25.52 7.47
C ALA A 192 -12.06 25.86 6.51
N PRO A 193 -11.88 27.14 6.11
CA PRO A 193 -10.87 27.53 5.13
C PRO A 193 -9.45 27.05 5.44
N GLN A 194 -9.08 27.02 6.73
CA GLN A 194 -7.75 26.56 7.15
C GLN A 194 -7.54 25.03 6.97
N GLY A 195 -8.62 24.26 6.92
CA GLY A 195 -8.55 22.79 6.77
C GLY A 195 -8.79 22.31 5.34
N GLU A 196 -9.13 23.19 4.41
CA GLU A 196 -9.52 22.77 3.04
C GLU A 196 -8.36 22.09 2.29
N PHE A 197 -7.17 22.67 2.37
CA PHE A 197 -6.01 22.08 1.72
C PHE A 197 -5.70 20.69 2.29
N GLU A 198 -5.72 20.53 3.60
CA GLU A 198 -5.46 19.26 4.26
C GLU A 198 -6.49 18.20 3.89
N LEU A 199 -7.78 18.56 3.85
CA LEU A 199 -8.83 17.65 3.43
C LEU A 199 -8.64 17.17 1.98
N ARG A 200 -8.34 18.09 1.07
CA ARG A 200 -8.06 17.74 -0.34
C ARG A 200 -6.82 16.88 -0.48
N TYR A 201 -5.78 17.16 0.29
CA TYR A 201 -4.57 16.34 0.37
C TYR A 201 -4.91 14.90 0.83
N MET A 202 -5.67 14.74 1.91
CA MET A 202 -6.10 13.43 2.41
C MET A 202 -6.95 12.67 1.39
N ILE A 203 -7.90 13.34 0.73
CA ILE A 203 -8.71 12.74 -0.33
C ILE A 203 -7.82 12.21 -1.45
N ASN A 204 -6.88 13.04 -1.94
CA ASN A 204 -5.97 12.66 -3.01
C ASN A 204 -5.13 11.43 -2.62
N ARG A 205 -4.50 11.43 -1.44
CA ARG A 205 -3.69 10.31 -0.95
C ARG A 205 -4.49 9.02 -0.83
N THR A 206 -5.66 9.11 -0.19
CA THR A 206 -6.55 7.95 0.00
C THR A 206 -7.03 7.39 -1.34
N ARG A 207 -7.36 8.24 -2.31
CA ARG A 207 -7.79 7.83 -3.64
C ARG A 207 -6.65 7.17 -4.41
N SER A 208 -5.50 7.81 -4.49
CA SER A 208 -4.31 7.26 -5.16
C SER A 208 -3.91 5.91 -4.58
N TYR A 209 -3.91 5.77 -3.25
CA TYR A 209 -3.62 4.51 -2.57
C TYR A 209 -4.65 3.41 -2.88
N ARG A 210 -5.95 3.74 -2.83
CA ARG A 210 -7.02 2.83 -3.22
C ARG A 210 -6.85 2.34 -4.66
N ASP A 211 -6.53 3.24 -5.59
CA ASP A 211 -6.43 2.92 -7.01
C ASP A 211 -5.15 2.13 -7.32
N TYR A 212 -4.07 2.37 -6.57
CA TYR A 212 -2.88 1.51 -6.59
C TYR A 212 -3.21 0.08 -6.16
N ILE A 213 -3.97 -0.10 -5.06
CA ILE A 213 -4.43 -1.43 -4.61
C ILE A 213 -5.33 -2.08 -5.67
N ALA A 214 -6.21 -1.31 -6.31
CA ALA A 214 -7.06 -1.81 -7.38
C ALA A 214 -6.25 -2.31 -8.58
N ALA A 215 -5.17 -1.61 -8.95
CA ALA A 215 -4.23 -2.05 -9.98
C ALA A 215 -3.57 -3.40 -9.62
N LEU A 216 -3.16 -3.59 -8.36
CA LEU A 216 -2.63 -4.87 -7.87
C LEU A 216 -3.66 -5.99 -7.96
N VAL A 217 -4.92 -5.72 -7.62
CA VAL A 217 -6.01 -6.70 -7.77
C VAL A 217 -6.19 -7.12 -9.23
N THR A 218 -6.18 -6.15 -10.14
CA THR A 218 -6.31 -6.41 -11.59
C THR A 218 -5.14 -7.24 -12.10
N MET A 219 -3.90 -6.88 -11.72
CA MET A 219 -2.70 -7.66 -12.08
C MET A 219 -2.76 -9.11 -11.57
N ARG A 220 -3.21 -9.33 -10.33
CA ARG A 220 -3.34 -10.68 -9.76
C ARG A 220 -4.38 -11.52 -10.46
N LYS A 221 -5.49 -10.92 -10.86
CA LYS A 221 -6.49 -11.60 -11.71
C LYS A 221 -5.91 -11.99 -13.06
N ALA A 222 -5.11 -11.11 -13.67
CA ALA A 222 -4.42 -11.39 -14.91
C ALA A 222 -3.46 -12.58 -14.77
N TYR A 223 -2.69 -12.69 -13.69
CA TYR A 223 -1.85 -13.85 -13.40
C TYR A 223 -2.65 -15.15 -13.26
N LEU A 224 -3.80 -15.12 -12.59
CA LEU A 224 -4.69 -16.29 -12.50
C LEU A 224 -5.24 -16.71 -13.86
N ALA A 225 -5.63 -15.75 -14.69
CA ALA A 225 -6.12 -16.01 -16.04
C ALA A 225 -5.02 -16.58 -16.93
N PHE A 226 -3.81 -16.03 -16.84
CA PHE A 226 -2.62 -16.50 -17.53
C PHE A 226 -2.26 -17.94 -17.15
N ASP A 227 -2.15 -18.25 -15.87
CA ASP A 227 -1.86 -19.60 -15.38
C ASP A 227 -2.91 -20.61 -15.86
N LYS A 228 -4.19 -20.24 -15.76
CA LYS A 228 -5.30 -21.07 -16.21
C LYS A 228 -5.26 -21.37 -17.72
N ALA A 229 -4.82 -20.42 -18.54
CA ALA A 229 -4.63 -20.63 -19.97
C ALA A 229 -3.57 -21.71 -20.22
N PHE A 230 -2.42 -21.63 -19.55
CA PHE A 230 -1.37 -22.64 -19.68
C PHE A 230 -1.78 -24.01 -19.15
N GLN A 231 -2.49 -24.10 -18.05
CA GLN A 231 -2.99 -25.39 -17.52
C GLN A 231 -3.94 -26.09 -18.48
N LYS A 232 -4.63 -25.35 -19.35
CA LYS A 232 -5.54 -25.90 -20.34
C LYS A 232 -4.92 -26.14 -21.73
N ARG A 233 -3.69 -25.64 -21.97
CA ARG A 233 -3.05 -25.61 -23.30
C ARG A 233 -3.17 -26.92 -24.06
N SER A 234 -2.96 -28.08 -23.42
CA SER A 234 -3.03 -29.39 -24.04
C SER A 234 -4.46 -29.90 -24.32
N LYS A 235 -5.50 -29.20 -23.82
CA LYS A 235 -6.90 -29.62 -23.88
C LYS A 235 -7.76 -28.76 -24.80
N VAL A 236 -7.21 -27.70 -25.36
CA VAL A 236 -7.91 -26.73 -26.20
C VAL A 236 -7.19 -26.53 -27.53
N SER A 237 -7.85 -25.97 -28.54
CA SER A 237 -7.17 -25.59 -29.78
C SER A 237 -6.16 -24.48 -29.56
N HIS A 238 -5.15 -24.36 -30.46
CA HIS A 238 -4.18 -23.26 -30.40
C HIS A 238 -4.85 -21.91 -30.45
N GLU A 239 -5.88 -21.73 -31.27
CA GLU A 239 -6.65 -20.49 -31.38
C GLU A 239 -7.35 -20.15 -30.06
N GLN A 240 -7.96 -21.12 -29.39
CA GLN A 240 -8.56 -20.93 -28.07
C GLN A 240 -7.53 -20.57 -27.00
N PHE A 241 -6.37 -21.24 -27.00
CA PHE A 241 -5.27 -20.92 -26.08
C PHE A 241 -4.77 -19.48 -26.28
N VAL A 242 -4.50 -19.07 -27.53
CA VAL A 242 -4.08 -17.70 -27.88
C VAL A 242 -5.16 -16.68 -27.45
N GLY A 243 -6.43 -17.00 -27.65
CA GLY A 243 -7.54 -16.16 -27.20
C GLY A 243 -7.61 -16.00 -25.68
N GLU A 244 -7.32 -17.05 -24.90
CA GLU A 244 -7.25 -16.96 -23.43
C GLU A 244 -6.03 -16.13 -22.98
N LEU A 245 -4.86 -16.29 -23.62
CA LEU A 245 -3.67 -15.46 -23.35
C LEU A 245 -3.91 -13.98 -23.70
N THR A 246 -4.59 -13.70 -24.81
CA THR A 246 -4.92 -12.33 -25.21
C THR A 246 -5.80 -11.65 -24.16
N ARG A 247 -6.81 -12.33 -23.64
CA ARG A 247 -7.67 -11.79 -22.58
C ARG A 247 -6.89 -11.54 -21.28
N ALA A 248 -5.99 -12.45 -20.88
CA ALA A 248 -5.13 -12.22 -19.72
C ALA A 248 -4.21 -11.00 -19.94
N LEU A 249 -3.67 -10.82 -21.15
CA LEU A 249 -2.84 -9.68 -21.49
C LEU A 249 -3.62 -8.35 -21.45
N GLU A 250 -4.89 -8.33 -21.85
CA GLU A 250 -5.75 -7.14 -21.72
C GLU A 250 -5.91 -6.71 -20.25
N GLU A 251 -6.02 -7.66 -19.32
CA GLU A 251 -6.05 -7.38 -17.88
C GLU A 251 -4.70 -6.86 -17.36
N PHE A 252 -3.56 -7.39 -17.82
CA PHE A 252 -2.24 -6.84 -17.49
C PHE A 252 -2.07 -5.41 -18.02
N SER A 253 -2.53 -5.13 -19.24
CA SER A 253 -2.54 -3.79 -19.82
C SER A 253 -3.40 -2.82 -19.01
N GLU A 254 -4.57 -3.27 -18.55
CA GLU A 254 -5.45 -2.47 -17.70
C GLU A 254 -4.79 -2.17 -16.34
N ALA A 255 -4.17 -3.16 -15.69
CA ALA A 255 -3.43 -2.95 -14.46
C ALA A 255 -2.32 -1.90 -14.62
N ASN A 256 -1.59 -1.95 -15.74
CA ASN A 256 -0.55 -0.97 -16.06
C ASN A 256 -1.15 0.45 -16.24
N ARG A 257 -2.28 0.60 -16.90
CA ARG A 257 -2.98 1.89 -17.02
C ARG A 257 -3.44 2.42 -15.65
N GLN A 258 -3.96 1.54 -14.80
CA GLN A 258 -4.45 1.89 -13.46
C GLN A 258 -3.33 2.40 -12.55
N VAL A 259 -2.19 1.73 -12.50
CA VAL A 259 -1.05 2.17 -11.68
C VAL A 259 -0.49 3.51 -12.17
N GLN A 260 -0.43 3.73 -13.48
CA GLN A 260 -0.03 5.03 -14.04
C GLN A 260 -1.02 6.14 -13.70
N ALA A 261 -2.33 5.86 -13.72
CA ALA A 261 -3.35 6.82 -13.33
C ALA A 261 -3.25 7.17 -11.84
N ALA A 262 -3.12 6.17 -10.95
CA ALA A 262 -2.93 6.37 -9.52
C ALA A 262 -1.67 7.20 -9.20
N THR A 263 -0.57 6.96 -9.94
CA THR A 263 0.67 7.73 -9.78
C THR A 263 0.51 9.17 -10.22
N ARG A 264 -0.18 9.44 -11.34
CA ARG A 264 -0.47 10.82 -11.78
C ARG A 264 -1.36 11.55 -10.79
N GLU A 265 -2.36 10.88 -10.25
CA GLU A 265 -3.23 11.44 -9.21
C GLU A 265 -2.44 11.79 -7.94
N TYR A 266 -1.53 10.91 -7.51
CA TYR A 266 -0.63 11.21 -6.40
C TYR A 266 0.16 12.50 -6.63
N ALA A 267 0.62 12.73 -7.87
CA ALA A 267 1.42 13.90 -8.23
C ALA A 267 0.66 15.24 -8.14
N GLU A 268 -0.68 15.24 -8.26
CA GLU A 268 -1.49 16.48 -8.26
C GLU A 268 -1.35 17.31 -6.97
N PHE A 269 -1.08 16.68 -5.82
CA PHE A 269 -0.94 17.32 -4.52
C PHE A 269 0.43 17.12 -3.89
N THR A 270 1.45 16.87 -4.72
CA THR A 270 2.84 16.77 -4.25
C THR A 270 3.38 18.17 -3.97
N ASP A 271 3.65 18.48 -2.69
CA ASP A 271 4.08 19.81 -2.25
C ASP A 271 5.34 19.82 -1.37
N ASN A 272 5.91 18.65 -1.09
CA ASN A 272 7.07 18.52 -0.20
C ASN A 272 8.03 17.42 -0.66
N THR A 273 9.23 17.39 -0.07
CA THR A 273 10.29 16.44 -0.45
C THR A 273 9.94 14.99 -0.20
N SER A 274 9.18 14.69 0.86
CA SER A 274 8.72 13.31 1.13
C SER A 274 7.78 12.81 0.04
N ASP A 275 6.84 13.63 -0.41
CA ASP A 275 5.93 13.30 -1.50
C ASP A 275 6.66 13.15 -2.84
N LEU A 276 7.67 13.99 -3.11
CA LEU A 276 8.53 13.84 -4.29
C LEU A 276 9.29 12.51 -4.25
N GLY A 277 9.80 12.11 -3.08
CA GLY A 277 10.44 10.81 -2.87
C GLY A 277 9.48 9.65 -3.17
N VAL A 278 8.25 9.72 -2.66
CA VAL A 278 7.21 8.71 -2.94
C VAL A 278 6.88 8.66 -4.44
N LEU A 279 6.70 9.82 -5.08
CA LEU A 279 6.41 9.89 -6.51
C LEU A 279 7.54 9.26 -7.35
N TYR A 280 8.80 9.52 -6.96
CA TYR A 280 9.94 8.87 -7.57
C TYR A 280 9.86 7.34 -7.45
N HIS A 281 9.58 6.81 -6.26
CA HIS A 281 9.46 5.37 -6.04
C HIS A 281 8.27 4.77 -6.77
N LEU A 282 7.11 5.43 -6.81
CA LEU A 282 5.96 4.99 -7.59
C LEU A 282 6.30 4.84 -9.07
N ASN A 283 7.02 5.81 -9.65
CA ASN A 283 7.46 5.74 -11.05
C ASN A 283 8.52 4.66 -11.27
N ALA A 284 9.59 4.66 -10.45
CA ALA A 284 10.74 3.79 -10.66
C ALA A 284 10.49 2.33 -10.29
N ARG A 285 9.51 2.04 -9.43
CA ARG A 285 9.24 0.68 -8.93
C ARG A 285 7.86 0.18 -9.36
N ALA A 286 6.80 0.91 -9.02
CA ALA A 286 5.46 0.45 -9.34
C ALA A 286 5.16 0.56 -10.84
N VAL A 287 5.22 1.75 -11.42
CA VAL A 287 4.89 1.95 -12.85
C VAL A 287 5.80 1.14 -13.76
N LEU A 288 7.11 1.23 -13.57
CA LEU A 288 8.07 0.46 -14.35
C LEU A 288 7.91 -1.05 -14.13
N GLY A 289 7.65 -1.49 -12.90
CA GLY A 289 7.42 -2.89 -12.58
C GLY A 289 6.19 -3.48 -13.28
N PHE A 290 5.07 -2.76 -13.28
CA PHE A 290 3.86 -3.16 -14.01
C PHE A 290 4.08 -3.21 -15.52
N ASP A 291 4.83 -2.24 -16.06
CA ASP A 291 5.18 -2.23 -17.48
C ASP A 291 6.03 -3.43 -17.86
N LEU A 292 7.02 -3.79 -17.06
CA LEU A 292 7.85 -4.97 -17.30
C LEU A 292 7.07 -6.29 -17.19
N VAL A 293 6.13 -6.40 -16.26
CA VAL A 293 5.20 -7.55 -16.20
C VAL A 293 4.42 -7.63 -17.50
N PHE A 294 3.81 -6.54 -17.93
CA PHE A 294 3.07 -6.47 -19.19
C PHE A 294 3.94 -6.87 -20.39
N GLN A 295 5.15 -6.32 -20.53
CA GLN A 295 6.05 -6.64 -21.63
C GLN A 295 6.46 -8.13 -21.66
N THR A 296 6.72 -8.73 -20.50
CA THR A 296 7.02 -10.17 -20.39
C THR A 296 5.86 -11.00 -20.91
N MET A 297 4.64 -10.70 -20.46
CA MET A 297 3.44 -11.44 -20.88
C MET A 297 3.10 -11.20 -22.36
N GLN A 298 3.35 -9.98 -22.86
CA GLN A 298 3.21 -9.68 -24.30
C GLN A 298 4.20 -10.48 -25.14
N ASN A 299 5.44 -10.66 -24.70
CA ASN A 299 6.43 -11.45 -25.42
C ASN A 299 6.05 -12.94 -25.49
N ILE A 300 5.45 -13.48 -24.44
CA ILE A 300 4.91 -14.83 -24.45
C ILE A 300 3.78 -14.95 -25.49
N LEU A 301 2.85 -14.00 -25.52
CA LEU A 301 1.80 -13.99 -26.54
C LEU A 301 2.37 -13.83 -27.98
N ASN A 302 3.38 -12.96 -28.15
CA ASN A 302 4.04 -12.74 -29.43
C ASN A 302 4.70 -14.02 -29.97
N TYR A 303 5.33 -14.81 -29.10
CA TYR A 303 5.86 -16.15 -29.46
C TYR A 303 4.77 -17.04 -30.03
N HIS A 304 3.64 -17.16 -29.35
CA HIS A 304 2.53 -18.03 -29.79
C HIS A 304 1.77 -17.51 -31.00
N THR A 305 1.94 -16.25 -31.36
CA THR A 305 1.30 -15.60 -32.55
C THR A 305 2.26 -15.32 -33.69
N GLY A 306 3.55 -15.67 -33.56
CA GLY A 306 4.58 -15.42 -34.57
C GLY A 306 4.90 -13.92 -34.76
N LYS A 307 4.63 -13.08 -33.75
CA LYS A 307 4.94 -11.65 -33.76
C LYS A 307 6.34 -11.38 -33.21
N PRO A 308 6.98 -10.24 -33.61
CA PRO A 308 8.27 -9.84 -33.06
C PRO A 308 8.18 -9.55 -31.56
N TYR A 309 9.28 -9.83 -30.85
CA TYR A 309 9.38 -9.54 -29.42
C TYR A 309 9.56 -8.04 -29.18
N LEU A 310 9.03 -7.56 -28.06
CA LEU A 310 9.32 -6.22 -27.58
C LEU A 310 10.77 -6.17 -27.10
N GLN A 311 11.44 -5.04 -27.36
CA GLN A 311 12.78 -4.80 -26.83
C GLN A 311 12.73 -4.63 -25.33
N HIS A 312 13.72 -5.16 -24.63
CA HIS A 312 13.78 -5.12 -23.17
C HIS A 312 14.13 -3.75 -22.64
N VAL A 313 13.39 -3.34 -21.61
CA VAL A 313 13.94 -2.44 -20.59
C VAL A 313 14.85 -3.29 -19.70
N PRO A 314 16.09 -2.89 -19.41
CA PRO A 314 16.98 -3.67 -18.55
C PRO A 314 16.36 -3.88 -17.18
N TRP A 315 16.08 -5.13 -16.83
CA TRP A 315 15.55 -5.52 -15.52
C TRP A 315 16.48 -5.12 -14.39
N GLU A 316 17.77 -5.06 -14.66
CA GLU A 316 18.80 -4.63 -13.74
C GLU A 316 18.51 -3.25 -13.14
N ARG A 317 17.86 -2.36 -13.90
CA ARG A 317 17.47 -1.03 -13.40
C ARG A 317 16.43 -1.06 -12.29
N LEU A 318 15.57 -2.09 -12.23
CA LEU A 318 14.58 -2.23 -11.15
C LEU A 318 15.21 -2.69 -9.83
N PHE A 319 16.30 -3.44 -9.92
CA PHE A 319 16.92 -4.08 -8.77
C PHE A 319 18.29 -3.49 -8.44
N SER A 320 18.78 -2.54 -9.25
CA SER A 320 20.07 -1.89 -9.01
C SER A 320 20.03 -1.01 -7.76
N PRO A 321 20.98 -1.19 -6.83
CA PRO A 321 21.15 -0.29 -5.71
C PRO A 321 21.53 1.14 -6.14
N ASP A 322 22.04 1.33 -7.37
CA ASP A 322 22.47 2.63 -7.89
C ASP A 322 21.33 3.61 -8.18
N LEU A 323 20.06 3.15 -8.15
CA LEU A 323 18.88 4.03 -8.16
C LEU A 323 18.76 4.88 -6.89
N HIS A 324 19.57 4.61 -5.88
CA HIS A 324 19.65 5.41 -4.65
C HIS A 324 20.78 6.45 -4.67
N ALA A 325 21.60 6.48 -5.73
CA ALA A 325 22.83 7.27 -5.80
C ALA A 325 22.77 8.47 -6.77
N SER A 326 21.59 8.82 -7.30
CA SER A 326 21.47 9.98 -8.22
C SER A 326 20.46 11.02 -7.75
#